data_f00c699935c3a1ec1bb7b58ee8f64ccf
#
_entry.id   f00c699935c3a1ec1bb7b58ee8f64ccf
#
_cell.length_a   1.000
_cell.length_b   1.000
_cell.length_c   1.000
_cell.angle_alpha   90.00
_cell.angle_beta   90.00
_cell.angle_gamma   90.00
#
_symmetry.space_group_name_H-M   'P 1'
#
loop_
_entity.id
_entity.type
_entity.pdbx_description
1 polymer ?
#
loop_
_entity_poly.entity_id
_entity_poly.type
_entity_poly.pdbx_seq_one_letter_code
_entity_poly.pdbx_strand_id
1 'polypeptide(L)'
;MTVGLSDRVRQFRRAALVGAGVVLLTFQLCGTVGLRINTSPSLPIGLYITTAEASANMVEFCPAEPFATFAIVRGYRDPGNCRDGAAPLLKPVVAKSGDVVELSARGISVNGALLPNTAPLSKDTKGRPLEAWPFGRYVVASETVWVASSYHPRSFDSRYFGPIPIAAIRQRLKAFLTL
;
A
#
# COMPACT_ATOMS: atom_id res chain seq x y z
N MET A 1 58.82 -1.71 -10.22
CA MET A 1 58.14 -1.46 -8.92
C MET A 1 57.02 -2.46 -8.77
N THR A 2 57.24 -3.54 -8.03
CA THR A 2 56.23 -4.60 -7.77
C THR A 2 55.50 -4.22 -6.50
N VAL A 3 54.26 -3.78 -6.62
CA VAL A 3 53.38 -3.61 -5.47
C VAL A 3 53.22 -4.99 -4.82
N GLY A 4 53.68 -5.11 -3.57
CA GLY A 4 53.71 -6.38 -2.85
C GLY A 4 52.28 -6.96 -2.68
N LEU A 5 52.16 -8.28 -2.64
CA LEU A 5 50.87 -8.99 -2.46
C LEU A 5 50.12 -8.49 -1.20
N SER A 6 50.86 -8.12 -0.15
CA SER A 6 50.33 -7.54 1.10
C SER A 6 49.59 -6.21 0.88
N ASP A 7 50.10 -5.34 -0.01
CA ASP A 7 49.49 -4.04 -0.28
C ASP A 7 48.19 -4.17 -1.09
N ARG A 8 48.12 -5.11 -2.02
CA ARG A 8 46.89 -5.43 -2.78
C ARG A 8 45.80 -5.98 -1.86
N VAL A 9 46.14 -6.87 -0.94
CA VAL A 9 45.21 -7.41 0.03
C VAL A 9 44.70 -6.31 0.97
N ARG A 10 45.56 -5.40 1.40
CA ARG A 10 45.17 -4.26 2.25
C ARG A 10 44.27 -3.28 1.53
N GLN A 11 44.54 -2.98 0.27
CA GLN A 11 43.69 -2.14 -0.59
C GLN A 11 42.32 -2.78 -0.80
N PHE A 12 42.27 -4.09 -1.10
CA PHE A 12 41.02 -4.82 -1.28
C PHE A 12 40.17 -4.82 -0.01
N ARG A 13 40.78 -5.06 1.18
CA ARG A 13 40.08 -5.00 2.46
C ARG A 13 39.55 -3.59 2.76
N ARG A 14 40.29 -2.53 2.44
CA ARG A 14 39.79 -1.14 2.58
C ARG A 14 38.63 -0.84 1.66
N ALA A 15 38.71 -1.23 0.40
CA ALA A 15 37.63 -1.05 -0.56
C ALA A 15 36.35 -1.81 -0.16
N ALA A 16 36.48 -3.06 0.35
CA ALA A 16 35.39 -3.86 0.85
C ALA A 16 34.72 -3.23 2.09
N LEU A 17 35.51 -2.69 3.03
CA LEU A 17 34.98 -2.00 4.21
C LEU A 17 34.26 -0.69 3.85
N VAL A 18 34.81 0.09 2.92
CA VAL A 18 34.15 1.30 2.41
C VAL A 18 32.84 0.94 1.70
N GLY A 19 32.86 -0.08 0.85
CA GLY A 19 31.64 -0.56 0.17
C GLY A 19 30.57 -1.04 1.17
N ALA A 20 30.94 -1.81 2.17
CA ALA A 20 30.02 -2.24 3.23
C ALA A 20 29.47 -1.05 4.05
N GLY A 21 30.30 -0.06 4.34
CA GLY A 21 29.91 1.17 5.03
C GLY A 21 28.88 1.99 4.22
N VAL A 22 29.12 2.13 2.92
CA VAL A 22 28.18 2.82 2.01
C VAL A 22 26.85 2.08 1.93
N VAL A 23 26.84 0.75 1.81
CA VAL A 23 25.62 -0.07 1.80
C VAL A 23 24.85 0.06 3.11
N LEU A 24 25.53 0.01 4.25
CA LEU A 24 24.89 0.21 5.57
C LEU A 24 24.31 1.62 5.71
N LEU A 25 25.04 2.64 5.28
CA LEU A 25 24.57 4.03 5.34
C LEU A 25 23.34 4.26 4.45
N THR A 26 23.34 3.70 3.23
CA THR A 26 22.17 3.76 2.32
C THR A 26 20.98 3.02 2.91
N PHE A 27 21.19 1.87 3.57
CA PHE A 27 20.11 1.13 4.23
C PHE A 27 19.52 1.90 5.42
N GLN A 28 20.35 2.56 6.22
CA GLN A 28 19.89 3.43 7.31
C GLN A 28 19.15 4.68 6.80
N LEU A 29 19.67 5.32 5.76
CA LEU A 29 19.00 6.47 5.12
C LEU A 29 17.65 6.08 4.51
N CYS A 30 17.53 4.93 3.84
CA CYS A 30 16.25 4.41 3.35
C CYS A 30 15.25 4.15 4.48
N GLY A 31 15.72 3.68 5.64
CA GLY A 31 14.88 3.47 6.83
C GLY A 31 14.34 4.78 7.41
N THR A 32 15.16 5.84 7.46
CA THR A 32 14.77 7.15 8.00
C THR A 32 13.88 7.95 7.06
N VAL A 33 14.02 7.80 5.75
CA VAL A 33 13.18 8.47 4.73
C VAL A 33 11.81 7.79 4.55
N GLY A 34 11.59 6.64 5.18
CA GLY A 34 10.30 5.94 5.10
C GLY A 34 9.95 5.49 3.68
N LEU A 35 10.95 5.03 2.93
CA LEU A 35 10.76 4.53 1.56
C LEU A 35 9.92 3.25 1.55
N ARG A 36 8.96 3.18 0.63
CA ARG A 36 8.13 2.00 0.36
C ARG A 36 8.21 1.62 -1.10
N ILE A 37 8.39 0.34 -1.36
CA ILE A 37 8.36 -0.23 -2.71
C ILE A 37 6.97 -0.84 -2.91
N ASN A 38 6.24 -0.35 -3.91
CA ASN A 38 4.99 -0.97 -4.33
C ASN A 38 5.25 -1.87 -5.53
N THR A 39 4.99 -3.15 -5.35
CA THR A 39 5.04 -4.19 -6.40
C THR A 39 3.64 -4.64 -6.82
N SER A 40 2.60 -4.18 -6.11
CA SER A 40 1.21 -4.54 -6.39
C SER A 40 0.64 -3.73 -7.57
N PRO A 41 -0.02 -4.38 -8.54
CA PRO A 41 -0.62 -3.68 -9.67
C PRO A 41 -1.84 -2.84 -9.29
N SER A 42 -2.29 -2.86 -8.04
CA SER A 42 -3.39 -2.02 -7.56
C SER A 42 -3.08 -0.53 -7.54
N LEU A 43 -1.81 -0.16 -7.65
CA LEU A 43 -1.29 1.21 -7.83
C LEU A 43 -0.13 1.17 -8.82
N PRO A 44 0.32 2.30 -9.38
CA PRO A 44 1.54 2.35 -10.16
C PRO A 44 2.70 1.68 -9.42
N ILE A 45 3.37 0.75 -10.09
CA ILE A 45 4.55 0.08 -9.53
C ILE A 45 5.65 1.13 -9.34
N GLY A 46 6.36 1.08 -8.21
CA GLY A 46 7.45 2.02 -7.99
C GLY A 46 7.71 2.34 -6.53
N LEU A 47 8.36 3.48 -6.33
CA LEU A 47 8.81 3.98 -5.03
C LEU A 47 7.83 5.03 -4.50
N TYR A 48 7.50 4.90 -3.24
CA TYR A 48 6.66 5.82 -2.47
C TYR A 48 7.40 6.25 -1.23
N ILE A 49 7.22 7.48 -0.80
CA ILE A 49 7.82 8.01 0.42
C ILE A 49 6.74 8.39 1.43
N THR A 50 7.01 8.13 2.70
CA THR A 50 6.13 8.58 3.77
C THR A 50 6.15 10.10 3.89
N THR A 51 5.01 10.66 4.26
CA THR A 51 4.86 12.10 4.40
C THR A 51 3.92 12.44 5.56
N ALA A 52 4.18 13.57 6.22
CA ALA A 52 3.28 14.14 7.20
C ALA A 52 2.22 15.06 6.57
N GLU A 53 2.25 15.25 5.25
CA GLU A 53 1.30 16.12 4.56
C GLU A 53 -0.13 15.56 4.70
N ALA A 54 -1.01 16.32 5.30
CA ALA A 54 -2.42 15.93 5.48
C ALA A 54 -3.18 15.79 4.15
N SER A 55 -2.70 16.47 3.10
CA SER A 55 -3.22 16.38 1.73
C SER A 55 -2.85 15.09 1.01
N ALA A 56 -1.85 14.35 1.50
CA ALA A 56 -1.46 13.08 0.89
C ALA A 56 -2.61 12.08 1.01
N ASN A 57 -3.07 11.63 -0.15
CA ASN A 57 -4.24 10.77 -0.26
C ASN A 57 -3.92 9.28 -0.26
N MET A 58 -2.67 8.87 -0.32
CA MET A 58 -2.29 7.47 -0.21
C MET A 58 -2.03 7.09 1.23
N VAL A 59 -2.59 5.95 1.67
CA VAL A 59 -2.46 5.46 3.04
C VAL A 59 -2.04 4.02 3.07
N GLU A 60 -1.15 3.72 4.02
CA GLU A 60 -0.76 2.37 4.41
C GLU A 60 -1.52 1.99 5.68
N PHE A 61 -2.20 0.84 5.68
CA PHE A 61 -2.97 0.37 6.82
C PHE A 61 -3.00 -1.16 6.89
N CYS A 62 -3.23 -1.67 8.10
CA CYS A 62 -3.51 -3.09 8.31
C CYS A 62 -5.03 -3.28 8.37
N PRO A 63 -5.62 -4.11 7.50
CA PRO A 63 -7.06 -4.35 7.54
C PRO A 63 -7.47 -5.01 8.85
N ALA A 64 -8.70 -4.73 9.29
CA ALA A 64 -9.29 -5.38 10.46
C ALA A 64 -9.85 -6.77 10.11
N GLU A 65 -10.11 -7.57 11.13
CA GLU A 65 -10.86 -8.82 10.97
C GLU A 65 -12.32 -8.54 10.56
N PRO A 66 -12.94 -9.41 9.78
CA PRO A 66 -12.43 -10.70 9.25
C PRO A 66 -11.59 -10.55 7.96
N PHE A 67 -11.44 -9.34 7.42
CA PHE A 67 -10.79 -9.07 6.13
C PHE A 67 -9.26 -9.27 6.17
N ALA A 68 -8.65 -9.12 7.34
CA ALA A 68 -7.22 -9.40 7.55
C ALA A 68 -6.91 -10.87 7.24
N THR A 69 -7.59 -11.80 7.92
CA THR A 69 -7.46 -13.25 7.70
C THR A 69 -7.91 -13.64 6.29
N PHE A 70 -9.02 -13.09 5.80
CA PHE A 70 -9.50 -13.35 4.44
C PHE A 70 -8.44 -13.05 3.39
N ALA A 71 -7.78 -11.89 3.49
CA ALA A 71 -6.76 -11.48 2.53
C ALA A 71 -5.50 -12.35 2.58
N ILE A 72 -5.11 -12.83 3.78
CA ILE A 72 -3.98 -13.75 3.95
C ILE A 72 -4.27 -15.10 3.32
N VAL A 73 -5.39 -15.72 3.69
CA VAL A 73 -5.79 -17.07 3.19
C VAL A 73 -5.93 -17.07 1.67
N ARG A 74 -6.30 -15.95 1.09
CA ARG A 74 -6.42 -15.82 -0.37
C ARG A 74 -5.13 -15.42 -1.08
N GLY A 75 -4.08 -15.11 -0.34
CA GLY A 75 -2.81 -14.66 -0.91
C GLY A 75 -2.90 -13.26 -1.55
N TYR A 76 -3.72 -12.37 -0.96
CA TYR A 76 -3.80 -10.97 -1.39
C TYR A 76 -2.80 -10.08 -0.66
N ARG A 77 -2.18 -10.60 0.39
CA ARG A 77 -1.16 -9.94 1.20
C ARG A 77 0.05 -10.86 1.37
N ASP A 78 1.22 -10.32 1.08
CA ASP A 78 2.49 -11.00 1.33
C ASP A 78 2.85 -10.98 2.83
N PRO A 79 3.85 -11.76 3.28
CA PRO A 79 4.40 -11.61 4.63
C PRO A 79 4.87 -10.17 4.90
N GLY A 80 4.66 -9.68 6.13
CA GLY A 80 5.00 -8.31 6.46
C GLY A 80 4.85 -7.99 7.95
N ASN A 81 4.67 -6.70 8.25
CA ASN A 81 4.81 -6.15 9.59
C ASN A 81 3.50 -5.70 10.26
N CYS A 82 2.34 -6.12 9.76
CA CYS A 82 1.10 -6.04 10.53
C CYS A 82 1.13 -7.05 11.68
N ARG A 83 0.26 -6.87 12.68
CA ARG A 83 0.19 -7.79 13.85
C ARG A 83 -0.15 -9.24 13.46
N ASP A 84 -0.83 -9.42 12.34
CA ASP A 84 -1.20 -10.71 11.75
C ASP A 84 -0.05 -11.34 10.91
N GLY A 85 1.14 -10.73 10.89
CA GLY A 85 2.31 -11.20 10.16
C GLY A 85 2.28 -10.92 8.67
N ALA A 86 1.28 -10.22 8.16
CA ALA A 86 1.15 -9.87 6.74
C ALA A 86 1.54 -8.43 6.43
N ALA A 87 1.77 -8.13 5.16
CA ALA A 87 2.08 -6.79 4.70
C ALA A 87 0.84 -5.87 4.80
N PRO A 88 1.02 -4.59 5.14
CA PRO A 88 -0.07 -3.62 5.08
C PRO A 88 -0.56 -3.41 3.65
N LEU A 89 -1.80 -2.97 3.51
CA LEU A 89 -2.35 -2.53 2.23
C LEU A 89 -1.99 -1.07 2.00
N LEU A 90 -1.65 -0.74 0.74
CA LEU A 90 -1.44 0.62 0.27
C LEU A 90 -2.58 0.99 -0.68
N LYS A 91 -3.37 2.01 -0.35
CA LYS A 91 -4.53 2.45 -1.14
C LYS A 91 -4.72 3.96 -1.09
N PRO A 92 -5.30 4.56 -2.16
CA PRO A 92 -5.78 5.93 -2.11
C PRO A 92 -7.00 6.07 -1.21
N VAL A 93 -7.05 7.14 -0.43
CA VAL A 93 -8.29 7.62 0.21
C VAL A 93 -9.14 8.30 -0.87
N VAL A 94 -10.34 7.81 -1.08
CA VAL A 94 -11.27 8.33 -2.10
C VAL A 94 -12.41 9.13 -1.49
N ALA A 95 -12.74 8.87 -0.22
CA ALA A 95 -13.74 9.64 0.50
C ALA A 95 -13.40 9.74 1.99
N LYS A 96 -13.76 10.87 2.61
CA LYS A 96 -13.51 11.23 4.00
C LYS A 96 -14.81 11.67 4.68
N SER A 97 -14.76 11.90 5.98
CA SER A 97 -15.91 12.34 6.77
C SER A 97 -16.75 13.42 6.08
N GLY A 98 -18.06 13.18 6.00
CA GLY A 98 -19.03 14.04 5.37
C GLY A 98 -19.24 13.81 3.87
N ASP A 99 -18.33 13.13 3.19
CA ASP A 99 -18.55 12.73 1.78
C ASP A 99 -19.67 11.68 1.69
N VAL A 100 -20.34 11.65 0.54
CA VAL A 100 -21.35 10.65 0.22
C VAL A 100 -20.76 9.61 -0.74
N VAL A 101 -20.70 8.37 -0.28
CA VAL A 101 -20.26 7.23 -1.09
C VAL A 101 -21.48 6.42 -1.51
N GLU A 102 -21.58 6.10 -2.79
CA GLU A 102 -22.53 5.12 -3.32
C GLU A 102 -21.75 3.93 -3.88
N LEU A 103 -21.97 2.75 -3.30
CA LEU A 103 -21.44 1.49 -3.83
C LEU A 103 -22.55 0.76 -4.57
N SER A 104 -22.29 0.40 -5.80
CA SER A 104 -23.22 -0.33 -6.69
C SER A 104 -22.48 -1.33 -7.58
N ALA A 105 -23.23 -2.08 -8.39
CA ALA A 105 -22.63 -2.96 -9.40
C ALA A 105 -21.74 -2.21 -10.42
N ARG A 106 -21.96 -0.90 -10.60
CA ARG A 106 -21.14 -0.05 -11.48
C ARG A 106 -19.83 0.39 -10.86
N GLY A 107 -19.72 0.33 -9.52
CA GLY A 107 -18.53 0.77 -8.78
C GLY A 107 -18.84 1.72 -7.63
N ILE A 108 -17.82 2.42 -7.20
CA ILE A 108 -17.88 3.44 -6.17
C ILE A 108 -18.08 4.80 -6.82
N SER A 109 -19.14 5.52 -6.39
CA SER A 109 -19.28 6.96 -6.65
C SER A 109 -19.01 7.74 -5.37
N VAL A 110 -18.34 8.88 -5.50
CA VAL A 110 -18.10 9.81 -4.38
C VAL A 110 -18.70 11.16 -4.74
N ASN A 111 -19.61 11.64 -3.93
CA ASN A 111 -20.35 12.90 -4.16
C ASN A 111 -20.99 12.96 -5.56
N GLY A 112 -21.49 11.81 -6.04
CA GLY A 112 -22.12 11.67 -7.37
C GLY A 112 -21.15 11.35 -8.52
N ALA A 113 -19.84 11.47 -8.33
CA ALA A 113 -18.83 11.18 -9.36
C ALA A 113 -18.41 9.70 -9.30
N LEU A 114 -18.68 8.93 -10.35
CA LEU A 114 -18.26 7.53 -10.46
C LEU A 114 -16.75 7.42 -10.67
N LEU A 115 -16.09 6.63 -9.81
CA LEU A 115 -14.67 6.34 -9.94
C LEU A 115 -14.44 5.22 -10.96
N PRO A 116 -13.51 5.40 -11.91
CA PRO A 116 -13.22 4.38 -12.91
C PRO A 116 -12.62 3.12 -12.26
N ASN A 117 -12.80 1.96 -12.91
CA ASN A 117 -12.23 0.67 -12.50
C ASN A 117 -12.61 0.22 -11.08
N THR A 118 -13.74 0.71 -10.51
CA THR A 118 -14.16 0.37 -9.14
C THR A 118 -15.38 -0.55 -9.08
N ALA A 119 -15.84 -1.11 -10.18
CA ALA A 119 -16.88 -2.14 -10.16
C ALA A 119 -16.42 -3.37 -9.36
N PRO A 120 -17.22 -3.83 -8.36
CA PRO A 120 -16.88 -5.04 -7.63
C PRO A 120 -16.93 -6.26 -8.55
N LEU A 121 -15.94 -7.13 -8.41
CA LEU A 121 -15.89 -8.41 -9.12
C LEU A 121 -16.50 -9.51 -8.24
N SER A 122 -17.26 -10.42 -8.85
CA SER A 122 -17.86 -11.55 -8.14
C SER A 122 -16.88 -12.72 -7.89
N LYS A 123 -15.72 -12.70 -8.53
CA LYS A 123 -14.68 -13.73 -8.40
C LYS A 123 -13.28 -13.12 -8.47
N ASP A 124 -12.37 -13.70 -7.72
CA ASP A 124 -10.95 -13.36 -7.81
C ASP A 124 -10.24 -14.02 -9.00
N THR A 125 -8.92 -13.81 -9.13
CA THR A 125 -8.11 -14.39 -10.23
C THR A 125 -8.04 -15.91 -10.22
N LYS A 126 -8.36 -16.56 -9.10
CA LYS A 126 -8.39 -18.03 -8.94
C LYS A 126 -9.81 -18.57 -9.08
N GLY A 127 -10.78 -17.76 -9.52
CA GLY A 127 -12.19 -18.15 -9.68
C GLY A 127 -12.97 -18.30 -8.37
N ARG A 128 -12.41 -17.94 -7.22
CA ARG A 128 -13.06 -18.06 -5.91
C ARG A 128 -14.08 -16.91 -5.72
N PRO A 129 -15.25 -17.19 -5.12
CA PRO A 129 -16.26 -16.15 -4.88
C PRO A 129 -15.69 -14.96 -4.11
N LEU A 130 -16.04 -13.76 -4.51
CA LEU A 130 -15.66 -12.51 -3.87
C LEU A 130 -16.92 -11.70 -3.63
N GLU A 131 -17.25 -11.49 -2.36
CA GLU A 131 -18.45 -10.78 -1.94
C GLU A 131 -18.13 -9.30 -1.79
N ALA A 132 -18.97 -8.46 -2.41
CA ALA A 132 -18.85 -7.02 -2.26
C ALA A 132 -19.41 -6.58 -0.89
N TRP A 133 -18.89 -5.46 -0.37
CA TRP A 133 -19.58 -4.73 0.69
C TRP A 133 -21.02 -4.44 0.26
N PRO A 134 -21.99 -4.41 1.17
CA PRO A 134 -23.40 -4.19 0.80
C PRO A 134 -23.58 -2.98 -0.11
N PHE A 135 -24.34 -3.14 -1.18
CA PHE A 135 -24.66 -2.02 -2.06
C PHE A 135 -25.54 -1.02 -1.34
N GLY A 136 -25.30 0.25 -1.57
CA GLY A 136 -26.05 1.31 -0.91
C GLY A 136 -25.36 2.66 -0.94
N ARG A 137 -26.01 3.60 -0.28
CA ARG A 137 -25.52 4.97 -0.11
C ARG A 137 -25.07 5.17 1.34
N TYR A 138 -23.88 5.68 1.53
CA TYR A 138 -23.22 5.87 2.81
C TYR A 138 -22.77 7.31 2.96
N VAL A 139 -23.13 7.96 4.05
CA VAL A 139 -22.45 9.18 4.50
C VAL A 139 -21.24 8.74 5.30
N VAL A 140 -20.03 9.13 4.88
CA VAL A 140 -18.80 8.72 5.55
C VAL A 140 -18.79 9.29 6.96
N ALA A 141 -18.79 8.41 7.96
CA ALA A 141 -18.78 8.77 9.36
C ALA A 141 -17.48 9.49 9.77
N SER A 142 -17.54 10.28 10.84
CA SER A 142 -16.35 10.83 11.49
C SER A 142 -15.39 9.68 11.85
N GLU A 143 -14.07 9.98 11.81
CA GLU A 143 -13.00 9.01 12.11
C GLU A 143 -12.94 7.80 11.17
N THR A 144 -13.61 7.84 10.01
CA THR A 144 -13.49 6.81 8.98
C THR A 144 -13.14 7.40 7.62
N VAL A 145 -12.60 6.55 6.74
CA VAL A 145 -12.33 6.89 5.33
C VAL A 145 -12.68 5.71 4.43
N TRP A 146 -13.03 5.99 3.19
CA TRP A 146 -13.10 4.97 2.13
C TRP A 146 -11.82 4.97 1.33
N VAL A 147 -11.31 3.79 1.05
CA VAL A 147 -10.09 3.59 0.26
C VAL A 147 -10.41 2.74 -0.97
N ALA A 148 -10.01 3.19 -2.14
CA ALA A 148 -10.22 2.42 -3.36
C ALA A 148 -9.21 2.80 -4.42
N SER A 149 -8.78 1.83 -5.21
CA SER A 149 -7.95 2.09 -6.37
C SER A 149 -8.79 2.18 -7.64
N SER A 150 -8.65 3.29 -8.35
CA SER A 150 -9.14 3.47 -9.72
C SER A 150 -8.13 3.00 -10.77
N TYR A 151 -6.92 2.62 -10.34
CA TYR A 151 -5.83 2.22 -11.23
C TYR A 151 -6.03 0.81 -11.79
N HIS A 152 -6.53 -0.11 -10.97
CA HIS A 152 -6.69 -1.51 -11.37
C HIS A 152 -8.00 -2.10 -10.86
N PRO A 153 -8.84 -2.74 -11.75
CA PRO A 153 -10.17 -3.22 -11.37
C PRO A 153 -10.15 -4.37 -10.36
N ARG A 154 -9.03 -5.09 -10.21
CA ARG A 154 -8.88 -6.21 -9.26
C ARG A 154 -8.34 -5.79 -7.90
N SER A 155 -8.36 -4.50 -7.57
CA SER A 155 -7.91 -4.04 -6.27
C SER A 155 -8.82 -4.55 -5.16
N PHE A 156 -8.23 -5.14 -4.11
CA PHE A 156 -8.93 -5.50 -2.88
C PHE A 156 -8.92 -4.28 -1.94
N ASP A 157 -10.06 -3.63 -1.81
CA ASP A 157 -10.23 -2.34 -1.13
C ASP A 157 -11.66 -2.18 -0.58
N SER A 158 -12.10 -0.97 -0.26
CA SER A 158 -13.41 -0.69 0.36
C SER A 158 -14.61 -1.21 -0.43
N ARG A 159 -14.46 -1.62 -1.69
CA ARG A 159 -15.49 -2.37 -2.42
C ARG A 159 -15.91 -3.65 -1.72
N TYR A 160 -14.99 -4.23 -0.91
CA TYR A 160 -15.16 -5.54 -0.28
C TYR A 160 -15.20 -5.47 1.24
N PHE A 161 -14.53 -4.51 1.85
CA PHE A 161 -14.45 -4.39 3.31
C PHE A 161 -15.04 -3.10 3.89
N GLY A 162 -15.61 -2.22 3.03
CA GLY A 162 -16.22 -0.97 3.49
C GLY A 162 -15.22 0.07 3.98
N PRO A 163 -15.68 1.05 4.78
CA PRO A 163 -14.83 2.08 5.33
C PRO A 163 -13.82 1.52 6.34
N ILE A 164 -12.68 2.18 6.45
CA ILE A 164 -11.66 1.86 7.46
C ILE A 164 -11.56 2.99 8.48
N PRO A 165 -11.27 2.68 9.76
CA PRO A 165 -11.01 3.71 10.77
C PRO A 165 -9.72 4.48 10.43
N ILE A 166 -9.72 5.79 10.66
CA ILE A 166 -8.51 6.62 10.52
C ILE A 166 -7.39 6.09 11.44
N ALA A 167 -7.74 5.60 12.61
CA ALA A 167 -6.80 4.98 13.56
C ALA A 167 -6.09 3.72 13.02
N ALA A 168 -6.61 3.08 11.97
CA ALA A 168 -5.96 1.95 11.29
C ALA A 168 -4.86 2.40 10.33
N ILE A 169 -4.82 3.68 9.97
CA ILE A 169 -3.82 4.26 9.07
C ILE A 169 -2.49 4.34 9.83
N ARG A 170 -1.50 3.67 9.31
CA ARG A 170 -0.14 3.66 9.88
C ARG A 170 0.69 4.82 9.38
N GLN A 171 0.57 5.10 8.08
CA GLN A 171 1.38 6.13 7.40
C GLN A 171 0.62 6.68 6.21
N ARG A 172 0.90 7.95 5.88
CA ARG A 172 0.52 8.56 4.62
C ARG A 172 1.73 8.55 3.69
N LEU A 173 1.48 8.38 2.40
CA LEU A 173 2.53 8.28 1.40
C LEU A 173 2.21 9.16 0.19
N LYS A 174 3.26 9.48 -0.54
CA LYS A 174 3.16 10.06 -1.88
C LYS A 174 4.07 9.30 -2.85
N ALA A 175 3.68 9.24 -4.12
CA ALA A 175 4.52 8.66 -5.15
C ALA A 175 5.82 9.48 -5.28
N PHE A 176 6.94 8.79 -5.39
CA PHE A 176 8.25 9.39 -5.60
C PHE A 176 8.77 9.08 -7.01
N LEU A 177 8.76 7.81 -7.39
CA LEU A 177 9.14 7.35 -8.72
C LEU A 177 8.26 6.16 -9.09
N THR A 178 7.41 6.31 -10.10
CA THR A 178 6.47 5.27 -10.54
C THR A 178 6.57 5.05 -12.04
N LEU A 179 6.28 3.82 -12.47
CA LEU A 179 6.24 3.39 -13.86
C LEU A 179 4.81 3.43 -14.41
#